data_4dc0a69ce81be6449204aa576915ed8a
#
_entry.id   4dc0a69ce81be6449204aa576915ed8a
#
_cell.length_a   1.000
_cell.length_b   1.000
_cell.length_c   1.000
_cell.angle_alpha   90.00
_cell.angle_beta   90.00
_cell.angle_gamma   90.00
#
_symmetry.space_group_name_H-M   'P 1'
#
loop_
_entity.id
_entity.type
_entity.pdbx_description
1 polymer ?
#
loop_
_entity_poly.entity_id
_entity_poly.type
_entity_poly.pdbx_seq_one_letter_code
_entity_poly.pdbx_strand_id
1 'polypeptide(L)'
;MLIQEQKKKEVIMDVRIQAIHFDATAQLEAFIQKKVSKLEQYFDGIILAEVTLKVVKPETVKNKQASIMLSVKNGECFADKINDTFEGAIDDCVEAL
;
A
#
# COMPACT_ATOMS: atom_id res chain seq x y z
N MET A 1 21.10 -25.10 6.63
CA MET A 1 20.76 -24.51 6.67
C MET A 1 20.03 -24.04 6.26
N LEU A 2 19.79 -23.90 6.46
CA LEU A 2 19.13 -23.32 6.27
C LEU A 2 18.45 -22.68 5.93
N ILE A 3 18.49 -22.65 6.08
CA ILE A 3 18.00 -21.83 5.86
C ILE A 3 17.27 -21.41 5.25
N GLN A 4 17.30 -21.58 5.21
CA GLN A 4 16.72 -20.97 4.75
C GLN A 4 15.77 -20.77 4.41
N GLU A 5 15.52 -21.04 4.85
CA GLU A 5 14.69 -20.67 4.71
C GLU A 5 14.01 -20.09 4.62
N GLN A 6 14.04 -20.04 5.02
CA GLN A 6 13.46 -19.22 5.06
C GLN A 6 13.02 -18.50 4.46
N LYS A 7 13.35 -18.54 4.48
CA LYS A 7 12.92 -17.61 3.89
C LYS A 7 12.16 -17.58 2.98
N LYS A 8 11.74 -18.08 2.88
CA LYS A 8 10.91 -17.94 2.20
C LYS A 8 9.90 -17.76 2.00
N LYS A 9 9.62 -17.84 2.52
CA LYS A 9 8.62 -17.51 2.56
C LYS A 9 8.25 -16.61 2.36
N GLU A 10 8.57 -16.32 2.40
CA GLU A 10 8.27 -15.37 2.24
C GLU A 10 7.81 -15.01 1.16
N VAL A 11 7.50 -15.14 0.53
CA VAL A 11 7.07 -14.75 -0.37
C VAL A 11 6.28 -14.17 -0.70
N ILE A 12 6.15 -13.76 -1.11
CA ILE A 12 5.41 -13.35 -0.96
C ILE A 12 4.75 -12.22 -1.62
N MET A 13 4.25 -11.27 -1.02
CA MET A 13 3.51 -10.17 -1.59
C MET A 13 4.41 -9.25 -2.41
N ASP A 14 3.99 -8.95 -3.64
CA ASP A 14 4.64 -7.96 -4.47
C ASP A 14 3.96 -6.61 -4.19
N VAL A 15 4.74 -5.58 -3.90
CA VAL A 15 4.21 -4.25 -3.59
C VAL A 15 4.64 -3.30 -4.71
N ARG A 16 3.68 -2.69 -5.36
CA ARG A 16 3.93 -1.72 -6.43
C ARG A 16 3.40 -0.37 -6.01
N ILE A 17 4.26 0.64 -6.07
CA ILE A 17 3.90 1.99 -5.68
C ILE A 17 4.03 2.89 -6.91
N GLN A 18 2.95 3.57 -7.23
CA GLN A 18 2.92 4.48 -8.36
C GLN A 18 2.52 5.88 -7.87
N ALA A 19 3.37 6.86 -8.10
CA ALA A 19 3.08 8.25 -7.77
C ALA A 19 2.79 8.99 -9.08
N ILE A 20 1.61 9.59 -9.18
CA ILE A 20 1.14 10.23 -10.41
C ILE A 20 1.66 11.66 -10.43
N HIS A 21 2.53 11.97 -11.39
CA HIS A 21 3.08 13.31 -11.63
C HIS A 21 3.95 13.85 -10.50
N PHE A 22 4.52 12.96 -9.68
CA PHE A 22 5.54 13.35 -8.70
C PHE A 22 6.34 12.11 -8.32
N ASP A 23 7.45 12.33 -7.60
CA ASP A 23 8.27 11.22 -7.14
C ASP A 23 8.05 11.02 -5.64
N ALA A 24 7.69 9.79 -5.26
CA ALA A 24 7.53 9.47 -3.85
C ALA A 24 8.92 9.43 -3.20
N THR A 25 9.02 10.00 -2.00
CA THR A 25 10.28 9.96 -1.26
C THR A 25 10.55 8.55 -0.75
N ALA A 26 11.83 8.27 -0.47
CA ALA A 26 12.19 6.98 0.11
C ALA A 26 11.48 6.76 1.45
N GLN A 27 11.29 7.83 2.23
CA GLN A 27 10.59 7.74 3.50
C GLN A 27 9.13 7.35 3.30
N LEU A 28 8.48 7.94 2.31
CA LEU A 28 7.08 7.62 2.03
C LEU A 28 6.95 6.19 1.53
N GLU A 29 7.85 5.75 0.67
CA GLU A 29 7.82 4.37 0.17
C GLU A 29 8.03 3.37 1.30
N ALA A 30 8.96 3.66 2.21
CA ALA A 30 9.20 2.79 3.36
C ALA A 30 7.98 2.72 4.27
N PHE A 31 7.32 3.85 4.48
CA PHE A 31 6.10 3.91 5.27
C PHE A 31 5.00 3.05 4.64
N ILE A 32 4.82 3.17 3.32
CA ILE A 32 3.80 2.40 2.60
C ILE A 32 4.09 0.92 2.71
N GLN A 33 5.33 0.51 2.48
CA GLN A 33 5.69 -0.89 2.54
C GLN A 33 5.47 -1.48 3.93
N LYS A 34 5.79 -0.71 4.96
CA LYS A 34 5.58 -1.14 6.33
C LYS A 34 4.10 -1.35 6.62
N LYS A 35 3.26 -0.40 6.21
CA LYS A 35 1.83 -0.49 6.47
C LYS A 35 1.17 -1.60 5.68
N VAL A 36 1.54 -1.72 4.41
CA VAL A 36 0.96 -2.74 3.55
C VAL A 36 1.38 -4.13 4.00
N SER A 37 2.63 -4.28 4.45
CA SER A 37 3.12 -5.58 4.93
C SER A 37 2.32 -6.09 6.11
N LYS A 38 1.77 -5.20 6.93
CA LYS A 38 0.94 -5.61 8.06
C LYS A 38 -0.37 -6.27 7.62
N LEU A 39 -0.80 -6.00 6.40
CA LEU A 39 -2.03 -6.58 5.91
C LEU A 39 -1.94 -8.10 5.75
N GLU A 40 -0.74 -8.63 5.66
CA GLU A 40 -0.56 -10.09 5.62
C GLU A 40 -1.10 -10.77 6.88
N GLN A 41 -1.21 -10.03 7.97
CA GLN A 41 -1.76 -10.58 9.21
C GLN A 41 -3.27 -10.79 9.12
N TYR A 42 -3.93 -10.11 8.19
CA TYR A 42 -5.38 -10.11 8.06
C TYR A 42 -5.86 -10.83 6.80
N PHE A 43 -4.99 -10.98 5.82
CA PHE A 43 -5.35 -11.56 4.53
C PHE A 43 -4.35 -12.64 4.16
N ASP A 44 -4.83 -13.87 3.99
CA ASP A 44 -3.99 -14.95 3.51
C ASP A 44 -3.83 -14.85 2.00
N GLY A 45 -2.61 -15.09 1.54
CA GLY A 45 -2.40 -15.24 0.12
C GLY A 45 -2.49 -13.95 -0.67
N ILE A 46 -2.02 -12.84 -0.08
CA ILE A 46 -1.89 -11.61 -0.85
C ILE A 46 -0.83 -11.83 -1.92
N ILE A 47 -1.20 -11.65 -3.17
CA ILE A 47 -0.30 -11.83 -4.30
C ILE A 47 0.34 -10.51 -4.68
N LEU A 48 -0.45 -9.44 -4.71
CA LEU A 48 -0.02 -8.15 -5.19
C LEU A 48 -0.74 -7.06 -4.40
N ALA A 49 0.01 -6.03 -4.04
CA ALA A 49 -0.56 -4.81 -3.48
C ALA A 49 -0.14 -3.65 -4.38
N GLU A 50 -1.11 -3.02 -5.03
CA GLU A 50 -0.85 -1.85 -5.86
C GLU A 50 -1.28 -0.62 -5.11
N VAL A 51 -0.34 0.31 -4.91
CA VAL A 51 -0.60 1.56 -4.22
C VAL A 51 -0.41 2.70 -5.22
N THR A 52 -1.44 3.51 -5.37
CA THR A 52 -1.40 4.66 -6.26
C THR A 52 -1.57 5.92 -5.44
N LEU A 53 -0.69 6.88 -5.65
CA LEU A 53 -0.68 8.15 -4.95
C LEU A 53 -0.92 9.26 -5.95
N LYS A 54 -1.78 10.21 -5.57
CA LYS A 54 -2.18 11.27 -6.48
C LYS A 54 -2.55 12.51 -5.69
N VAL A 55 -2.20 13.68 -6.22
CA VAL A 55 -2.68 14.95 -5.67
C VAL A 55 -3.92 15.33 -6.45
N VAL A 56 -5.05 15.46 -5.76
CA VAL A 56 -6.32 15.85 -6.38
C VAL A 56 -6.71 17.21 -5.85
N LYS A 57 -7.23 18.07 -6.72
CA LYS A 57 -7.66 19.41 -6.33
C LYS A 57 -6.58 20.10 -5.49
N PRO A 58 -5.41 20.43 -6.09
CA PRO A 58 -4.29 20.96 -5.30
C PRO A 58 -4.61 22.19 -4.48
N GLU A 59 -5.68 22.91 -4.81
CA GLU A 59 -6.06 24.12 -4.11
C GLU A 59 -6.76 23.85 -2.79
N THR A 60 -7.08 22.60 -2.47
CA THR A 60 -7.74 22.26 -1.22
C THR A 60 -6.73 21.68 -0.22
N VAL A 61 -7.10 21.66 1.06
CA VAL A 61 -6.25 21.16 2.12
C VAL A 61 -6.14 19.62 2.04
N LYS A 62 -7.28 18.96 1.93
CA LYS A 62 -7.30 17.50 1.83
C LYS A 62 -7.24 17.11 0.37
N ASN A 63 -6.03 17.00 -0.13
CA ASN A 63 -5.83 16.76 -1.56
C ASN A 63 -4.89 15.61 -1.87
N LYS A 64 -4.50 14.82 -0.86
CA LYS A 64 -3.61 13.69 -1.06
C LYS A 64 -4.44 12.42 -1.12
N GLN A 65 -4.53 11.84 -2.30
CA GLN A 65 -5.30 10.62 -2.51
C GLN A 65 -4.39 9.42 -2.53
N ALA A 66 -4.77 8.36 -1.83
CA ALA A 66 -4.09 7.08 -1.88
C ALA A 66 -5.11 6.01 -2.18
N SER A 67 -4.76 5.09 -3.07
CA SER A 67 -5.57 3.94 -3.41
C SER A 67 -4.74 2.70 -3.19
N ILE A 68 -5.31 1.70 -2.56
CA ILE A 68 -4.65 0.41 -2.35
C ILE A 68 -5.56 -0.67 -2.90
N MET A 69 -5.03 -1.44 -3.86
CA MET A 69 -5.72 -2.60 -4.37
C MET A 69 -4.92 -3.84 -3.99
N LEU A 70 -5.57 -4.78 -3.32
CA LEU A 70 -4.95 -6.04 -2.95
C LEU A 70 -5.51 -7.13 -3.83
N SER A 71 -4.64 -7.84 -4.54
CA SER A 71 -5.02 -9.05 -5.24
C SER A 71 -4.73 -10.21 -4.30
N VAL A 72 -5.77 -10.92 -3.93
CA VAL A 72 -5.65 -12.09 -3.06
C VAL A 72 -6.08 -13.32 -3.84
N LYS A 73 -5.85 -14.48 -3.25
CA LYS A 73 -6.05 -15.74 -3.94
C LYS A 73 -7.46 -15.88 -4.53
N ASN A 74 -8.47 -15.36 -3.83
CA ASN A 74 -9.85 -15.55 -4.23
C ASN A 74 -10.55 -14.27 -4.66
N GLY A 75 -9.79 -13.21 -4.95
CA GLY A 75 -10.43 -11.97 -5.39
C GLY A 75 -9.57 -10.76 -5.15
N GLU A 76 -10.22 -9.63 -5.00
CA GLU A 76 -9.55 -8.35 -4.83
C GLU A 76 -10.22 -7.56 -3.73
N CYS A 77 -9.42 -6.76 -3.02
CA CYS A 77 -9.91 -5.78 -2.06
C CYS A 77 -9.38 -4.42 -2.49
N PHE A 78 -10.20 -3.40 -2.34
CA PHE A 78 -9.84 -2.07 -2.81
C PHE A 78 -10.26 -1.03 -1.77
N ALA A 79 -9.39 -0.05 -1.54
CA ALA A 79 -9.70 1.11 -0.71
C ALA A 79 -9.11 2.35 -1.36
N ASP A 80 -9.82 3.46 -1.24
CA ASP A 80 -9.45 4.72 -1.86
C ASP A 80 -9.82 5.81 -0.87
N LYS A 81 -8.83 6.59 -0.42
CA LYS A 81 -9.04 7.60 0.62
C LYS A 81 -8.29 8.88 0.27
N ILE A 82 -8.81 10.00 0.76
CA ILE A 82 -8.20 11.31 0.59
C ILE A 82 -7.95 11.88 1.98
N ASN A 83 -6.76 12.45 2.16
CA ASN A 83 -6.38 13.05 3.43
C ASN A 83 -5.50 14.26 3.12
N ASP A 84 -5.08 14.98 4.16
CA ASP A 84 -4.17 16.10 3.98
C ASP A 84 -2.71 15.64 3.82
N THR A 85 -2.39 14.40 4.14
CA THR A 85 -1.09 13.79 3.89
C THR A 85 -1.27 12.44 3.24
N PHE A 86 -0.23 11.99 2.50
CA PHE A 86 -0.25 10.65 1.93
C PHE A 86 -0.21 9.60 3.03
N GLU A 87 0.55 9.85 4.09
CA GLU A 87 0.63 8.92 5.22
C GLU A 87 -0.75 8.71 5.83
N GLY A 88 -1.49 9.80 6.04
CA GLY A 88 -2.85 9.72 6.57
C GLY A 88 -3.79 8.97 5.64
N ALA A 89 -3.66 9.23 4.33
CA ALA A 89 -4.50 8.54 3.34
C ALA A 89 -4.20 7.04 3.32
N ILE A 90 -2.92 6.66 3.43
CA ILE A 90 -2.52 5.26 3.48
C ILE A 90 -3.07 4.59 4.74
N ASP A 91 -2.95 5.25 5.90
CA ASP A 91 -3.52 4.72 7.14
C ASP A 91 -5.01 4.48 7.01
N ASP A 92 -5.72 5.44 6.42
CA ASP A 92 -7.17 5.32 6.22
C ASP A 92 -7.50 4.14 5.30
N CYS A 93 -6.71 3.94 4.25
CA CYS A 93 -6.91 2.82 3.34
C CYS A 93 -6.71 1.49 4.07
N VAL A 94 -5.65 1.39 4.85
CA VAL A 94 -5.34 0.15 5.57
C VAL A 94 -6.47 -0.18 6.55
N GLU A 95 -7.01 0.83 7.23
CA GLU A 95 -8.12 0.61 8.14
C GLU A 95 -9.40 0.18 7.41
N ALA A 96 -9.59 0.67 6.19
CA ALA A 96 -10.78 0.33 5.41
C ALA A 96 -10.70 -1.08 4.81
N LEU A 97 -9.50 -1.58 4.61
CA LEU A 97 -9.33 -2.92 4.10
C LEU A 97 -9.51 -3.95 5.20
#